data_fe15ec45cf819719343161176cf4e5e2
#
_entry.id   fe15ec45cf819719343161176cf4e5e2
#
_cell.length_a   1.000
_cell.length_b   1.000
_cell.length_c   1.000
_cell.angle_alpha   90.00
_cell.angle_beta   90.00
_cell.angle_gamma   90.00
#
_symmetry.space_group_name_H-M   'P 1'
#
loop_
_entity.id
_entity.type
_entity.pdbx_description
1 polymer ?
#
loop_
_entity_poly.entity_id
_entity_poly.type
_entity_poly.pdbx_seq_one_letter_code
_entity_poly.pdbx_strand_id
1 'polypeptide(L)'
;MNLTASKNWVDTHFHVFHAGIAVDQARYVPQYTAALQDWQALAQGVGVTRGVCVQPSFLGTDNRLMLSALKANPETLRGVAVVA
;
A
#
# COMPACT_ATOMS: atom_id res chain seq x y z
N MET A 1 12.92 16.78 -24.05
CA MET A 1 12.44 15.50 -23.46
C MET A 1 11.90 15.77 -22.06
N ASN A 2 10.74 15.26 -21.77
CA ASN A 2 10.16 15.38 -20.45
C ASN A 2 10.50 14.14 -19.63
N LEU A 3 11.49 14.25 -18.74
CA LEU A 3 11.93 13.13 -17.91
C LEU A 3 10.97 12.78 -16.79
N THR A 4 9.98 13.66 -16.54
CA THR A 4 8.96 13.41 -15.52
C THR A 4 7.67 12.84 -16.11
N ALA A 5 7.62 12.63 -17.42
CA ALA A 5 6.48 11.98 -18.04
C ALA A 5 6.29 10.59 -17.43
N SER A 6 5.03 10.17 -17.37
CA SER A 6 4.69 8.86 -16.82
C SER A 6 5.49 7.77 -17.50
N LYS A 7 6.12 6.92 -16.73
CA LYS A 7 6.80 5.72 -17.20
C LYS A 7 5.86 4.52 -17.27
N ASN A 8 4.66 4.64 -16.74
CA ASN A 8 3.73 3.53 -16.55
C ASN A 8 4.34 2.38 -15.74
N TRP A 9 5.27 2.73 -14.86
CA TRP A 9 5.88 1.75 -13.99
C TRP A 9 4.90 1.32 -12.92
N VAL A 10 5.07 0.09 -12.46
CA VAL A 10 4.26 -0.51 -11.41
C VAL A 10 5.16 -0.80 -10.23
N ASP A 11 4.78 -0.27 -9.05
CA ASP A 11 5.38 -0.71 -7.79
C ASP A 11 4.68 -2.02 -7.41
N THR A 12 5.39 -3.12 -7.44
CA THR A 12 4.80 -4.44 -7.23
C THR A 12 4.65 -4.83 -5.77
N HIS A 13 5.08 -3.98 -4.83
CA HIS A 13 5.01 -4.35 -3.42
C HIS A 13 5.11 -3.13 -2.51
N PHE A 14 3.98 -2.66 -2.01
CA PHE A 14 3.98 -1.65 -0.96
C PHE A 14 2.91 -1.99 0.09
N HIS A 15 3.01 -1.36 1.25
CA HIS A 15 2.10 -1.58 2.37
C HIS A 15 1.44 -0.28 2.80
N VAL A 16 0.22 -0.38 3.33
CA VAL A 16 -0.43 0.72 4.06
C VAL A 16 -0.74 0.23 5.46
N PHE A 17 -0.50 1.08 6.46
CA PHE A 17 -0.75 0.73 7.85
C PHE A 17 -0.74 1.99 8.74
N HIS A 18 -1.27 1.86 9.95
CA HIS A 18 -1.27 2.92 10.95
C HIS A 18 -0.43 2.53 12.15
N ALA A 19 0.29 3.51 12.72
CA ALA A 19 1.07 3.31 13.93
C ALA A 19 0.19 2.73 15.05
N GLY A 20 0.72 1.75 15.76
CA GLY A 20 0.06 1.14 16.90
C GLY A 20 -1.06 0.17 16.58
N ILE A 21 -1.42 -0.02 15.31
CA ILE A 21 -2.49 -0.93 14.91
C ILE A 21 -1.91 -2.24 14.41
N ALA A 22 -2.24 -3.32 15.09
CA ALA A 22 -1.84 -4.68 14.72
C ALA A 22 -2.85 -5.65 15.30
N VAL A 23 -2.92 -6.85 14.71
CA VAL A 23 -3.76 -7.92 15.27
C VAL A 23 -3.12 -8.45 16.56
N ASP A 24 -3.94 -9.09 17.40
CA ASP A 24 -3.44 -9.77 18.58
C ASP A 24 -2.39 -10.82 18.15
N GLN A 25 -1.36 -10.99 18.97
CA GLN A 25 -0.27 -11.93 18.71
C GLN A 25 0.65 -11.55 17.54
N ALA A 26 0.52 -10.35 17.00
CA ALA A 26 1.46 -9.87 15.99
C ALA A 26 2.87 -9.79 16.59
N ARG A 27 3.89 -10.22 15.83
CA ARG A 27 5.28 -10.13 16.26
C ARG A 27 5.81 -8.71 16.23
N TYR A 28 5.17 -7.86 15.45
CA TYR A 28 5.60 -6.48 15.26
C TYR A 28 4.37 -5.58 15.31
N VAL A 29 4.51 -4.46 16.01
CA VAL A 29 3.51 -3.38 16.01
C VAL A 29 4.19 -2.14 15.43
N PRO A 30 3.66 -1.61 14.32
CA PRO A 30 4.33 -0.48 13.67
C PRO A 30 4.35 0.76 14.58
N GLN A 31 5.48 1.46 14.57
CA GLN A 31 5.67 2.67 15.37
C GLN A 31 5.46 3.94 14.54
N TYR A 32 5.13 3.81 13.28
CA TYR A 32 4.82 4.93 12.39
C TYR A 32 3.68 4.54 11.46
N THR A 33 3.07 5.55 10.85
CA THR A 33 1.99 5.37 9.88
C THR A 33 2.56 5.47 8.47
N ALA A 34 2.18 4.52 7.62
CA ALA A 34 2.43 4.58 6.19
C ALA A 34 1.07 4.64 5.50
N ALA A 35 0.62 5.85 5.21
CA ALA A 35 -0.67 6.07 4.57
C ALA A 35 -0.56 5.93 3.05
N LEU A 36 -1.69 5.64 2.41
CA LEU A 36 -1.74 5.56 0.95
C LEU A 36 -1.21 6.85 0.30
N GLN A 37 -1.54 8.00 0.86
CA GLN A 37 -1.11 9.29 0.34
C GLN A 37 0.41 9.44 0.34
N ASP A 38 1.09 8.87 1.33
CA ASP A 38 2.56 8.91 1.40
C ASP A 38 3.17 8.12 0.24
N TRP A 39 2.63 6.94 -0.03
CA TRP A 39 3.08 6.14 -1.17
C TRP A 39 2.79 6.85 -2.49
N GLN A 40 1.59 7.42 -2.64
CA GLN A 40 1.21 8.12 -3.87
C GLN A 40 2.15 9.27 -4.18
N ALA A 41 2.55 10.04 -3.17
CA ALA A 41 3.48 11.14 -3.36
C ALA A 41 4.86 10.67 -3.84
N LEU A 42 5.39 9.61 -3.24
CA LEU A 42 6.66 9.03 -3.65
C LEU A 42 6.58 8.45 -5.06
N ALA A 43 5.52 7.72 -5.36
CA ALA A 43 5.31 7.09 -6.65
C ALA A 43 5.25 8.14 -7.77
N GLN A 44 4.48 9.21 -7.55
CA GLN A 44 4.35 10.28 -8.51
C GLN A 44 5.69 10.92 -8.81
N GLY A 45 6.54 11.10 -7.80
CA GLY A 45 7.84 11.73 -7.96
C GLY A 45 8.81 10.94 -8.83
N VAL A 46 8.60 9.62 -8.99
CA VAL A 46 9.51 8.74 -9.77
C VAL A 46 8.83 8.13 -10.99
N GLY A 47 7.62 8.54 -11.33
CA GLY A 47 6.95 8.07 -12.54
C GLY A 47 6.23 6.73 -12.39
N VAL A 48 6.00 6.26 -11.17
CA VAL A 48 5.20 5.08 -10.87
C VAL A 48 3.74 5.48 -10.87
N THR A 49 2.92 4.81 -11.68
CA THR A 49 1.52 5.16 -11.87
C THR A 49 0.55 4.12 -11.32
N ARG A 50 1.04 2.92 -11.02
CA ARG A 50 0.22 1.81 -10.53
C ARG A 50 0.97 1.08 -9.44
N GLY A 51 0.24 0.37 -8.60
CA GLY A 51 0.87 -0.36 -7.51
C GLY A 51 0.10 -1.59 -7.07
N VAL A 52 0.83 -2.49 -6.44
CA VAL A 52 0.27 -3.67 -5.77
C VAL A 52 0.45 -3.47 -4.27
N CYS A 53 -0.67 -3.28 -3.58
CA CYS A 53 -0.68 -3.14 -2.13
C CYS A 53 -0.70 -4.53 -1.50
N VAL A 54 0.29 -4.84 -0.70
CA VAL A 54 0.44 -6.15 -0.06
C VAL A 54 0.06 -6.02 1.41
N GLN A 55 -0.79 -6.94 1.88
CA GLN A 55 -1.18 -6.99 3.28
C GLN A 55 0.04 -7.21 4.17
N PRO A 56 0.35 -6.33 5.12
CA PRO A 56 1.46 -6.58 6.05
C PRO A 56 1.09 -7.65 7.06
N SER A 57 2.07 -8.42 7.50
CA SER A 57 1.86 -9.57 8.37
C SER A 57 1.20 -9.20 9.70
N PHE A 58 1.52 -8.04 10.25
CA PHE A 58 0.98 -7.61 11.55
C PHE A 58 -0.50 -7.22 11.50
N LEU A 59 -1.10 -7.12 10.32
CA LEU A 59 -2.55 -6.95 10.18
C LEU A 59 -3.28 -8.29 9.93
N GLY A 60 -2.54 -9.37 9.80
CA GLY A 60 -3.12 -10.71 9.67
C GLY A 60 -4.14 -10.78 8.55
N THR A 61 -5.31 -11.33 8.87
CA THR A 61 -6.41 -11.47 7.91
C THR A 61 -7.38 -10.29 7.90
N ASP A 62 -7.06 -9.21 8.61
CA ASP A 62 -7.87 -8.00 8.59
C ASP A 62 -7.41 -7.09 7.44
N ASN A 63 -7.98 -7.33 6.27
CA ASN A 63 -7.59 -6.65 5.04
C ASN A 63 -8.35 -5.34 4.81
N ARG A 64 -9.10 -4.84 5.80
CA ARG A 64 -10.02 -3.71 5.60
C ARG A 64 -9.32 -2.45 5.10
N LEU A 65 -8.15 -2.12 5.66
CA LEU A 65 -7.43 -0.91 5.27
C LEU A 65 -6.98 -1.01 3.81
N MET A 66 -6.39 -2.13 3.42
CA MET A 66 -5.98 -2.35 2.05
C MET A 66 -7.16 -2.31 1.09
N LEU A 67 -8.26 -3.00 1.41
CA LEU A 67 -9.45 -3.04 0.56
C LEU A 67 -10.04 -1.65 0.37
N SER A 68 -10.00 -0.82 1.40
CA SER A 68 -10.42 0.58 1.32
C SER A 68 -9.59 1.36 0.31
N ALA A 69 -8.27 1.16 0.31
CA ALA A 69 -7.37 1.80 -0.66
C ALA A 69 -7.66 1.34 -2.09
N LEU A 70 -7.89 0.04 -2.29
CA LEU A 70 -8.21 -0.52 -3.61
C LEU A 70 -9.54 0.02 -4.14
N LYS A 71 -10.55 0.09 -3.27
CA LYS A 71 -11.87 0.58 -3.64
C LYS A 71 -11.83 2.03 -4.09
N ALA A 72 -10.99 2.84 -3.46
CA ALA A 72 -10.83 4.25 -3.82
C ALA A 72 -9.99 4.44 -5.09
N ASN A 73 -9.22 3.43 -5.51
CA ASN A 73 -8.29 3.54 -6.64
C ASN A 73 -8.36 2.30 -7.54
N PRO A 74 -9.54 1.97 -8.09
CA PRO A 74 -9.73 0.68 -8.79
C PRO A 74 -8.95 0.55 -10.08
N GLU A 75 -8.54 1.65 -10.69
CA GLU A 75 -7.82 1.62 -11.97
C GLU A 75 -6.31 1.53 -11.81
N THR A 76 -5.79 1.93 -10.65
CA THR A 76 -4.33 2.03 -10.43
C THR A 76 -3.80 1.05 -9.42
N LEU A 77 -4.64 0.50 -8.56
CA LEU A 77 -4.19 -0.38 -7.49
C LEU A 77 -4.76 -1.79 -7.60
N ARG A 78 -3.95 -2.75 -7.21
CA ARG A 78 -4.33 -4.13 -6.96
C ARG A 78 -3.79 -4.52 -5.59
N GLY A 79 -4.31 -5.61 -5.03
CA GLY A 79 -3.92 -6.01 -3.69
C GLY A 79 -3.60 -7.49 -3.59
N VAL A 80 -2.74 -7.82 -2.64
CA VAL A 80 -2.48 -9.19 -2.21
C VAL A 80 -2.96 -9.30 -0.78
N ALA A 81 -4.03 -10.04 -0.58
CA ALA A 81 -4.66 -10.22 0.72
C ALA A 81 -4.12 -11.45 1.43
N VAL A 82 -4.22 -11.45 2.76
CA VAL A 82 -3.97 -12.64 3.57
C VAL A 82 -5.31 -13.21 3.98
N VAL A 83 -5.51 -14.48 3.71
CA VAL A 83 -6.76 -15.19 4.04
C VAL A 83 -6.46 -16.40 4.90
N ALA A 84 -7.46 -16.80 5.68
CA ALA A 84 -7.34 -17.98 6.55
C ALA A 84 -7.57 -19.26 5.76
#